data_0522da13d13f042df067dadb62811a76
#
_entry.id   0522da13d13f042df067dadb62811a76
#
_cell.length_a   1.000
_cell.length_b   1.000
_cell.length_c   1.000
_cell.angle_alpha   90.00
_cell.angle_beta   90.00
_cell.angle_gamma   90.00
#
_symmetry.space_group_name_H-M   'P 1'
#
loop_
_entity.id
_entity.type
_entity.pdbx_description
1 polymer ?
#
loop_
_entity_poly.entity_id
_entity_poly.type
_entity_poly.pdbx_seq_one_letter_code
_entity_poly.pdbx_strand_id
1 'polypeptide(L)'
;MNIVNSNKDKTLREFIKDKYPNLEDEIPLGEFCEYGKGKALTILTYGNGLFLSLQAKPEIEKRLKTKIKVIDLRWLSEINIPNLLKSIGTCNKVLIVDECRKTGCHGEGLLTQLESESKKTLNIKLHAADDCFIPLGDAAMLTLPSRESIINNSIILINE
;
A
#
# COMPACT_ATOMS: atom_id res chain seq x y z
N MET A 1 -18.90 10.69 -5.45
CA MET A 1 -18.43 10.58 -4.06
C MET A 1 -17.48 11.73 -3.79
N ASN A 2 -17.87 12.70 -2.96
CA ASN A 2 -17.02 13.86 -2.67
C ASN A 2 -15.98 13.49 -1.60
N ILE A 3 -14.87 12.91 -2.00
CA ILE A 3 -13.71 12.70 -1.13
C ILE A 3 -13.14 14.04 -0.61
N VAL A 4 -13.53 15.15 -1.22
CA VAL A 4 -12.99 16.49 -0.98
C VAL A 4 -13.69 17.24 0.17
N ASN A 5 -14.77 16.72 0.75
CA ASN A 5 -15.60 17.50 1.69
C ASN A 5 -15.48 17.12 3.18
N SER A 6 -14.52 16.32 3.58
CA SER A 6 -14.28 16.18 5.02
C SER A 6 -13.31 17.28 5.47
N ASN A 7 -13.86 18.26 6.19
CA ASN A 7 -13.10 19.36 6.83
C ASN A 7 -12.09 18.90 7.89
N LYS A 8 -11.84 17.59 8.02
CA LYS A 8 -10.97 17.00 9.04
C LYS A 8 -9.63 16.50 8.51
N ASP A 9 -9.41 16.48 7.20
CA ASP A 9 -8.16 15.95 6.64
C ASP A 9 -7.37 17.05 5.91
N LYS A 10 -6.69 17.88 6.72
CA LYS A 10 -5.76 18.89 6.19
C LYS A 10 -4.69 18.26 5.31
N THR A 11 -4.25 17.03 5.65
CA THR A 11 -3.21 16.27 4.95
C THR A 11 -3.64 15.90 3.54
N LEU A 12 -4.90 15.51 3.34
CA LEU A 12 -5.43 15.20 2.01
C LEU A 12 -5.56 16.46 1.15
N ARG A 13 -5.97 17.59 1.76
CA ARG A 13 -6.05 18.88 1.07
C ARG A 13 -4.68 19.46 0.72
N GLU A 14 -3.69 19.25 1.55
CA GLU A 14 -2.31 19.67 1.26
C GLU A 14 -1.68 18.81 0.17
N PHE A 15 -2.07 17.54 0.09
CA PHE A 15 -1.62 16.61 -0.96
C PHE A 15 -2.31 16.86 -2.31
N ILE A 16 -3.55 17.36 -2.29
CA ILE A 16 -4.35 17.70 -3.50
C ILE A 16 -4.18 19.18 -3.89
N LYS A 17 -3.45 19.98 -3.13
CA LYS A 17 -3.08 21.34 -3.49
C LYS A 17 -1.97 21.33 -4.53
N ASP A 18 -2.38 20.89 -5.71
CA ASP A 18 -2.02 21.38 -7.01
C ASP A 18 -0.98 22.43 -7.14
N LYS A 19 0.20 22.01 -7.23
CA LYS A 19 1.03 22.58 -8.28
C LYS A 19 1.08 21.51 -9.37
N TYR A 20 0.73 21.83 -10.59
CA TYR A 20 1.19 21.03 -11.72
C TYR A 20 2.64 20.70 -11.47
N PRO A 21 3.03 19.40 -11.55
CA PRO A 21 4.41 19.05 -11.30
C PRO A 21 5.30 19.88 -12.22
N ASN A 22 6.30 20.52 -11.65
CA ASN A 22 7.35 21.13 -12.45
C ASN A 22 8.05 20.01 -13.23
N LEU A 23 8.70 20.32 -14.33
CA LEU A 23 9.51 19.34 -15.08
C LEU A 23 10.55 18.62 -14.19
N GLU A 24 10.91 19.23 -13.06
CA GLU A 24 11.82 18.68 -12.03
C GLU A 24 11.16 17.63 -11.13
N ASP A 25 9.81 17.51 -11.18
CA ASP A 25 9.03 16.56 -10.38
C ASP A 25 8.77 15.24 -11.16
N GLU A 26 9.56 14.96 -12.19
CA GLU A 26 9.48 13.71 -12.93
C GLU A 26 9.78 12.51 -12.03
N ILE A 27 8.96 11.47 -12.16
CA ILE A 27 9.21 10.20 -11.49
C ILE A 27 9.83 9.26 -12.52
N PRO A 28 11.13 8.92 -12.40
CA PRO A 28 11.77 8.00 -13.30
C PRO A 28 11.07 6.65 -13.36
N LEU A 29 11.10 6.01 -14.52
CA LEU A 29 10.46 4.73 -14.75
C LEU A 29 10.97 3.67 -13.76
N GLY A 30 10.07 2.95 -13.12
CA GLY A 30 10.39 1.91 -12.14
C GLY A 30 10.76 2.42 -10.74
N GLU A 31 10.76 3.74 -10.51
CA GLU A 31 10.97 4.27 -9.17
C GLU A 31 9.70 4.27 -8.32
N PHE A 32 9.86 3.98 -7.06
CA PHE A 32 8.82 3.98 -6.04
C PHE A 32 9.10 5.03 -4.96
N CYS A 33 8.14 5.31 -4.10
CA CYS A 33 8.31 6.23 -2.98
C CYS A 33 8.10 5.52 -1.63
N GLU A 34 8.93 5.88 -0.64
CA GLU A 34 8.87 5.34 0.70
C GLU A 34 8.31 6.34 1.71
N TYR A 35 7.34 5.91 2.52
CA TYR A 35 6.76 6.67 3.61
C TYR A 35 7.06 5.99 4.95
N GLY A 36 7.98 6.56 5.70
CA GLY A 36 8.45 6.02 6.97
C GLY A 36 9.67 5.12 6.82
N LYS A 37 10.29 4.79 7.96
CA LYS A 37 11.53 3.99 8.05
C LYS A 37 11.39 2.77 8.95
N GLY A 38 10.15 2.36 9.24
CA GLY A 38 9.87 1.22 10.09
C GLY A 38 10.35 -0.09 9.48
N LYS A 39 10.63 -1.07 10.34
CA LYS A 39 11.14 -2.39 9.95
C LYS A 39 10.25 -3.54 10.42
N ALA A 40 9.16 -3.25 11.10
CA ALA A 40 8.26 -4.27 11.62
C ALA A 40 7.30 -4.80 10.54
N LEU A 41 6.89 -3.93 9.63
CA LEU A 41 6.02 -4.25 8.51
C LEU A 41 6.33 -3.30 7.35
N THR A 42 6.32 -3.83 6.13
CA THR A 42 6.28 -3.04 4.91
C THR A 42 4.93 -3.23 4.22
N ILE A 43 4.21 -2.15 3.97
CA ILE A 43 3.00 -2.16 3.13
C ILE A 43 3.40 -1.75 1.73
N LEU A 44 3.09 -2.58 0.73
CA LEU A 44 3.27 -2.28 -0.69
C LEU A 44 1.91 -1.96 -1.28
N THR A 45 1.79 -0.84 -1.97
CA THR A 45 0.50 -0.40 -2.48
C THR A 45 0.65 0.65 -3.59
N TYR A 46 -0.46 1.07 -4.16
CA TYR A 46 -0.56 2.10 -5.17
C TYR A 46 -1.94 2.75 -5.17
N GLY A 47 -2.11 3.83 -5.91
CA GLY A 47 -3.40 4.48 -6.10
C GLY A 47 -4.09 4.87 -4.79
N ASN A 48 -5.36 4.56 -4.63
CA ASN A 48 -6.12 4.86 -3.42
C ASN A 48 -5.69 4.01 -2.20
N GLY A 49 -5.15 2.81 -2.46
CA GLY A 49 -4.54 1.98 -1.41
C GLY A 49 -3.41 2.69 -0.66
N LEU A 50 -2.67 3.59 -1.33
CA LEU A 50 -1.67 4.43 -0.70
C LEU A 50 -2.31 5.37 0.35
N PHE A 51 -3.37 6.09 -0.01
CA PHE A 51 -4.03 7.03 0.90
C PHE A 51 -4.61 6.31 2.12
N LEU A 52 -5.26 5.18 1.89
CA LEU A 52 -5.82 4.35 2.96
C LEU A 52 -4.71 3.80 3.88
N SER A 53 -3.60 3.35 3.31
CA SER A 53 -2.45 2.84 4.06
C SER A 53 -1.77 3.93 4.88
N LEU A 54 -1.62 5.13 4.34
CA LEU A 54 -1.07 6.28 5.06
C LEU A 54 -1.99 6.73 6.21
N GLN A 55 -3.31 6.68 6.01
CA GLN A 55 -4.29 6.94 7.08
C GLN A 55 -4.30 5.85 8.15
N ALA A 56 -4.06 4.59 7.77
CA ALA A 56 -3.99 3.45 8.67
C ALA A 56 -2.70 3.45 9.52
N LYS A 57 -1.58 3.90 8.93
CA LYS A 57 -0.24 3.84 9.51
C LYS A 57 -0.13 4.36 10.94
N PRO A 58 -0.63 5.56 11.33
CA PRO A 58 -0.53 6.05 12.70
C PRO A 58 -1.22 5.15 13.72
N GLU A 59 -2.37 4.57 13.36
CA GLU A 59 -3.13 3.68 14.25
C GLU A 59 -2.43 2.33 14.39
N ILE A 60 -1.88 1.77 13.31
CA ILE A 60 -1.07 0.54 13.34
C ILE A 60 0.14 0.75 14.26
N GLU A 61 0.89 1.83 14.06
CA GLU A 61 2.08 2.14 14.86
C GLU A 61 1.76 2.33 16.34
N LYS A 62 0.60 2.96 16.66
CA LYS A 62 0.13 3.15 18.02
C LYS A 62 -0.24 1.83 18.69
N ARG A 63 -1.03 0.98 18.03
CA ARG A 63 -1.49 -0.31 18.59
C ARG A 63 -0.32 -1.28 18.81
N LEU A 64 0.61 -1.31 17.88
CA LEU A 64 1.74 -2.26 17.91
C LEU A 64 2.99 -1.70 18.59
N LYS A 65 2.99 -0.42 18.97
CA LYS A 65 4.14 0.30 19.58
C LYS A 65 5.42 0.14 18.76
N THR A 66 5.29 0.11 17.43
CA THR A 66 6.38 -0.08 16.48
C THR A 66 6.21 0.82 15.26
N LYS A 67 7.27 0.94 14.44
CA LYS A 67 7.25 1.72 13.22
C LYS A 67 7.13 0.83 12.01
N ILE A 68 6.33 1.27 11.04
CA ILE A 68 6.12 0.59 9.76
C ILE A 68 6.52 1.48 8.60
N LYS A 69 6.70 0.87 7.43
CA LYS A 69 6.97 1.52 6.16
C LYS A 69 5.80 1.29 5.21
N VAL A 70 5.44 2.32 4.43
CA VAL A 70 4.53 2.19 3.30
C VAL A 70 5.33 2.53 2.04
N ILE A 71 5.21 1.74 1.00
CA ILE A 71 5.84 1.94 -0.31
C ILE A 71 4.74 2.12 -1.34
N ASP A 72 4.80 3.27 -2.02
CA ASP A 72 3.99 3.57 -3.20
C ASP A 72 4.73 3.10 -4.45
N LEU A 73 4.19 2.09 -5.11
CA LEU A 73 4.84 1.46 -6.28
C LEU A 73 4.93 2.39 -7.50
N ARG A 74 3.98 3.32 -7.67
CA ARG A 74 3.88 4.31 -8.75
C ARG A 74 3.81 3.73 -10.16
N TRP A 75 4.79 2.90 -10.53
CA TRP A 75 4.88 2.23 -11.81
C TRP A 75 4.54 0.76 -11.67
N LEU A 76 3.44 0.32 -12.30
CA LEU A 76 2.96 -1.07 -12.17
C LEU A 76 3.47 -1.97 -13.31
N SER A 77 3.77 -1.38 -14.48
CA SER A 77 4.35 -2.10 -15.62
C SER A 77 5.85 -2.35 -15.50
N GLU A 78 6.54 -1.56 -14.68
CA GLU A 78 8.00 -1.59 -14.52
C GLU A 78 8.37 -1.53 -13.03
N ILE A 79 8.13 -2.64 -12.33
CA ILE A 79 8.53 -2.75 -10.92
C ILE A 79 9.96 -3.27 -10.84
N ASN A 80 10.85 -2.47 -10.28
CA ASN A 80 12.23 -2.88 -10.02
C ASN A 80 12.29 -3.75 -8.76
N ILE A 81 12.06 -5.06 -8.90
CA ILE A 81 12.01 -6.02 -7.79
C ILE A 81 13.31 -6.03 -6.96
N PRO A 82 14.52 -6.03 -7.55
CA PRO A 82 15.75 -5.96 -6.78
C PRO A 82 15.84 -4.73 -5.88
N ASN A 83 15.47 -3.56 -6.37
CA ASN A 83 15.43 -2.33 -5.56
C ASN A 83 14.34 -2.39 -4.49
N LEU A 84 13.18 -2.94 -4.81
CA LEU A 84 12.08 -3.12 -3.86
C LEU A 84 12.49 -4.04 -2.70
N LEU A 85 13.11 -5.19 -3.00
CA LEU A 85 13.67 -6.10 -1.99
C LEU A 85 14.76 -5.44 -1.13
N LYS A 86 15.60 -4.61 -1.73
CA LYS A 86 16.60 -3.83 -1.00
C LYS A 86 15.92 -2.81 -0.06
N SER A 87 14.85 -2.18 -0.49
CA SER A 87 14.05 -1.26 0.33
C SER A 87 13.34 -1.98 1.48
N ILE A 88 12.73 -3.14 1.22
CA ILE A 88 12.16 -3.99 2.28
C ILE A 88 13.23 -4.32 3.33
N GLY A 89 14.46 -4.55 2.90
CA GLY A 89 15.63 -4.66 3.76
C GLY A 89 15.53 -5.83 4.75
N THR A 90 15.66 -5.55 6.05
CA THR A 90 15.58 -6.57 7.12
C THR A 90 14.15 -6.94 7.52
N CYS A 91 13.14 -6.20 7.05
CA CYS A 91 11.75 -6.54 7.29
C CYS A 91 11.41 -7.86 6.57
N ASN A 92 10.76 -8.78 7.27
CA ASN A 92 10.30 -10.04 6.68
C ASN A 92 8.77 -10.11 6.54
N LYS A 93 8.04 -9.11 6.99
CA LYS A 93 6.59 -9.05 6.94
C LYS A 93 6.15 -8.01 5.92
N VAL A 94 5.43 -8.45 4.91
CA VAL A 94 5.00 -7.62 3.78
C VAL A 94 3.50 -7.76 3.58
N LEU A 95 2.77 -6.64 3.64
CA LEU A 95 1.37 -6.58 3.29
C LEU A 95 1.23 -5.91 1.92
N ILE A 96 0.71 -6.61 0.94
CA ILE A 96 0.35 -6.03 -0.35
C ILE A 96 -1.11 -5.59 -0.27
N VAL A 97 -1.39 -4.31 -0.56
CA VAL A 97 -2.76 -3.76 -0.59
C VAL A 97 -3.09 -3.38 -2.03
N ASP A 98 -4.09 -4.06 -2.59
CA ASP A 98 -4.51 -3.94 -3.99
C ASP A 98 -6.02 -3.67 -4.08
N GLU A 99 -6.44 -2.72 -4.90
CA GLU A 99 -7.85 -2.38 -5.08
C GLU A 99 -8.57 -3.27 -6.09
N CYS A 100 -7.83 -4.05 -6.87
CA CYS A 100 -8.41 -4.98 -7.82
C CYS A 100 -8.99 -6.20 -7.10
N ARG A 101 -9.92 -6.90 -7.76
CA ARG A 101 -10.38 -8.22 -7.30
C ARG A 101 -9.18 -9.14 -7.08
N LYS A 102 -9.26 -10.00 -6.09
CA LYS A 102 -8.14 -10.83 -5.65
C LYS A 102 -7.54 -11.68 -6.78
N THR A 103 -8.40 -12.40 -7.53
CA THR A 103 -7.93 -13.27 -8.61
C THR A 103 -7.50 -12.47 -9.84
N GLY A 104 -6.25 -12.61 -10.21
CA GLY A 104 -5.66 -11.94 -11.38
C GLY A 104 -5.31 -10.47 -11.12
N CYS A 105 -5.20 -10.04 -9.88
CA CYS A 105 -4.76 -8.70 -9.56
C CYS A 105 -3.23 -8.55 -9.72
N HIS A 106 -2.79 -7.31 -9.76
CA HIS A 106 -1.37 -7.00 -9.85
C HIS A 106 -0.57 -7.51 -8.64
N GLY A 107 -1.21 -7.51 -7.47
CA GLY A 107 -0.63 -7.99 -6.22
C GLY A 107 -0.25 -9.47 -6.22
N GLU A 108 -0.95 -10.34 -6.98
CA GLU A 108 -0.58 -11.76 -7.11
C GLU A 108 0.75 -11.92 -7.86
N GLY A 109 0.93 -11.20 -8.97
CA GLY A 109 2.18 -11.19 -9.72
C GLY A 109 3.33 -10.65 -8.88
N LEU A 110 3.11 -9.56 -8.16
CA LEU A 110 4.10 -8.96 -7.28
C LEU A 110 4.50 -9.91 -6.14
N LEU A 111 3.53 -10.59 -5.51
CA LEU A 111 3.78 -11.59 -4.47
C LEU A 111 4.70 -12.69 -5.00
N THR A 112 4.36 -13.27 -6.15
CA THR A 112 5.14 -14.34 -6.79
C THR A 112 6.58 -13.89 -7.10
N GLN A 113 6.76 -12.68 -7.61
CA GLN A 113 8.10 -12.15 -7.91
C GLN A 113 8.92 -11.92 -6.64
N LEU A 114 8.31 -11.37 -5.59
CA LEU A 114 8.99 -11.15 -4.31
C LEU A 114 9.41 -12.48 -3.67
N GLU A 115 8.58 -13.51 -3.72
CA GLU A 115 8.92 -14.83 -3.19
C GLU A 115 10.03 -15.51 -4.00
N SER A 116 9.98 -15.41 -5.32
CA SER A 116 10.94 -16.07 -6.20
C SER A 116 12.33 -15.40 -6.18
N GLU A 117 12.40 -14.09 -6.03
CA GLU A 117 13.65 -13.33 -6.10
C GLU A 117 14.26 -13.05 -4.71
N SER A 118 13.49 -13.20 -3.64
CA SER A 118 13.97 -12.94 -2.29
C SER A 118 14.95 -14.03 -1.83
N LYS A 119 16.13 -13.60 -1.34
CA LYS A 119 17.11 -14.50 -0.71
C LYS A 119 16.74 -14.90 0.72
N LYS A 120 15.69 -14.35 1.28
CA LYS A 120 15.20 -14.64 2.63
C LYS A 120 13.72 -15.01 2.57
N THR A 121 13.25 -15.74 3.57
CA THR A 121 11.82 -16.02 3.72
C THR A 121 11.07 -14.74 4.07
N LEU A 122 10.11 -14.37 3.21
CA LEU A 122 9.18 -13.30 3.47
C LEU A 122 7.84 -13.89 3.90
N ASN A 123 7.22 -13.33 4.92
CA ASN A 123 5.81 -13.57 5.23
C ASN A 123 5.00 -12.50 4.51
N ILE A 124 4.44 -12.87 3.36
CA ILE A 124 3.70 -11.94 2.49
C ILE A 124 2.21 -12.24 2.57
N LYS A 125 1.41 -11.23 2.81
CA LYS A 125 -0.04 -11.29 2.76
C LYS A 125 -0.57 -10.35 1.68
N LEU A 126 -1.42 -10.88 0.81
CA LEU A 126 -2.17 -10.08 -0.15
C LEU A 126 -3.54 -9.74 0.45
N HIS A 127 -3.82 -8.44 0.54
CA HIS A 127 -5.13 -7.89 0.88
C HIS A 127 -5.68 -7.15 -0.33
N ALA A 128 -6.55 -7.80 -1.06
CA ALA A 128 -7.19 -7.31 -2.28
C ALA A 128 -8.71 -7.16 -2.08
N ALA A 129 -9.39 -6.58 -3.06
CA ALA A 129 -10.84 -6.57 -3.10
C ALA A 129 -11.40 -7.99 -3.28
N ASP A 130 -12.67 -8.17 -2.95
CA ASP A 130 -13.37 -9.44 -3.15
C ASP A 130 -13.45 -9.82 -4.64
N ASP A 131 -13.53 -11.13 -4.92
CA ASP A 131 -13.65 -11.65 -6.29
C ASP A 131 -15.06 -11.44 -6.83
N CYS A 132 -15.39 -10.19 -7.09
CA CYS A 132 -16.68 -9.79 -7.65
C CYS A 132 -16.51 -8.60 -8.60
N PHE A 133 -17.55 -8.25 -9.34
CA PHE A 133 -17.62 -6.95 -9.98
C PHE A 133 -17.80 -5.89 -8.89
N ILE A 134 -16.93 -4.89 -8.88
CA ILE A 134 -17.01 -3.81 -7.90
C ILE A 134 -18.31 -3.03 -8.14
N PRO A 135 -19.23 -3.01 -7.18
CA PRO A 135 -20.49 -2.31 -7.33
C PRO A 135 -20.30 -0.79 -7.34
N LEU A 136 -21.30 -0.06 -7.83
CA LEU A 136 -21.29 1.39 -7.83
C LEU A 136 -21.77 1.95 -6.48
N GLY A 137 -21.37 3.21 -6.20
CA GLY A 137 -21.81 3.94 -5.02
C GLY A 137 -21.27 3.34 -3.72
N ASP A 138 -22.05 3.45 -2.65
CA ASP A 138 -21.63 3.03 -1.30
C ASP A 138 -21.38 1.52 -1.17
N ALA A 139 -22.02 0.72 -2.02
CA ALA A 139 -21.83 -0.73 -2.04
C ALA A 139 -20.37 -1.14 -2.39
N ALA A 140 -19.62 -0.30 -3.12
CA ALA A 140 -18.22 -0.55 -3.41
C ALA A 140 -17.38 -0.65 -2.13
N MET A 141 -17.75 0.06 -1.07
CA MET A 141 -17.03 0.08 0.21
C MET A 141 -17.11 -1.26 0.95
N LEU A 142 -18.03 -2.15 0.56
CA LEU A 142 -18.18 -3.47 1.16
C LEU A 142 -17.19 -4.48 0.57
N THR A 143 -16.69 -4.23 -0.64
CA THR A 143 -15.84 -5.16 -1.39
C THR A 143 -14.39 -4.72 -1.52
N LEU A 144 -14.14 -3.42 -1.40
CA LEU A 144 -12.80 -2.85 -1.52
C LEU A 144 -12.03 -2.86 -0.19
N PRO A 145 -10.69 -2.90 -0.24
CA PRO A 145 -9.87 -2.64 0.93
C PRO A 145 -10.26 -1.32 1.60
N SER A 146 -10.40 -1.35 2.91
CA SER A 146 -10.70 -0.19 3.73
C SER A 146 -9.53 0.13 4.67
N ARG A 147 -9.51 1.35 5.21
CA ARG A 147 -8.55 1.72 6.26
C ARG A 147 -8.58 0.71 7.42
N GLU A 148 -9.76 0.31 7.87
CA GLU A 148 -9.92 -0.62 9.00
C GLU A 148 -9.44 -2.03 8.64
N SER A 149 -9.75 -2.54 7.45
CA SER A 149 -9.27 -3.84 7.00
C SER A 149 -7.74 -3.88 6.84
N ILE A 150 -7.12 -2.78 6.41
CA ILE A 150 -5.66 -2.64 6.34
C ILE A 150 -5.05 -2.70 7.74
N ILE A 151 -5.63 -2.00 8.73
CA ILE A 151 -5.18 -2.05 10.13
C ILE A 151 -5.24 -3.49 10.64
N ASN A 152 -6.37 -4.17 10.47
CA ASN A 152 -6.58 -5.52 10.98
C ASN A 152 -5.62 -6.53 10.34
N ASN A 153 -5.46 -6.50 9.02
CA ASN A 153 -4.52 -7.36 8.31
C ASN A 153 -3.06 -7.10 8.72
N SER A 154 -2.70 -5.84 8.96
CA SER A 154 -1.37 -5.47 9.46
C SER A 154 -1.09 -6.04 10.85
N ILE A 155 -2.07 -5.95 11.75
CA ILE A 155 -1.95 -6.48 13.13
C ILE A 155 -1.84 -7.99 13.12
N ILE A 156 -2.68 -8.68 12.34
CA ILE A 156 -2.61 -10.15 12.19
C ILE A 156 -1.22 -10.54 11.71
N LEU A 157 -0.76 -9.97 10.60
CA LEU A 157 0.51 -10.33 10.00
C LEU A 157 1.72 -10.07 10.91
N ILE A 158 1.67 -9.04 11.75
CA ILE A 158 2.77 -8.77 12.70
C ILE A 158 2.79 -9.78 13.85
N ASN A 159 1.64 -10.33 14.24
CA ASN A 159 1.53 -11.27 15.35
C ASN A 159 1.74 -12.74 14.94
N GLU A 160 1.75 -13.04 13.64
CA GLU A 160 2.18 -14.33 13.06
C GLU A 160 3.71 -14.47 13.10
#